data_c804dc9ef699c4b46b784d4977d38720
#
_entry.id   c804dc9ef699c4b46b784d4977d38720
#
_cell.length_a   1.000
_cell.length_b   1.000
_cell.length_c   1.000
_cell.angle_alpha   90.00
_cell.angle_beta   90.00
_cell.angle_gamma   90.00
#
_symmetry.space_group_name_H-M   'P 1'
#
loop_
_entity.id
_entity.type
_entity.pdbx_description
1 polymer ?
#
loop_
_entity_poly.entity_id
_entity_poly.type
_entity_poly.pdbx_seq_one_letter_code
_entity_poly.pdbx_strand_id
1 'polypeptide(L)'
;TKLYVALVITAVISTVISLSIIHIQAKKLLLEELHTNVVSIAVNAASEVDPKMIQQVQLNKNVNSLEYTATQNVLRKIRDDNRRENLFVKYIYIIDPAHNKPNQFNYLVDAEEKTSADFSPIGESADEAISADLSGHLKQIYSPANFATDAWGEWMTGYAPIYTSDGKYLVTVGV
;
A
#
# COMPACT_ATOMS: atom_id res chain seq x y z
N THR A 1 -26.17 44.75 28.22
CA THR A 1 -25.94 43.34 28.64
C THR A 1 -26.37 42.34 27.55
N LYS A 2 -27.56 42.41 26.96
CA LYS A 2 -28.06 41.48 25.92
C LYS A 2 -27.25 41.55 24.63
N LEU A 3 -26.85 42.74 24.19
CA LEU A 3 -26.04 42.94 22.98
C LEU A 3 -24.63 42.30 23.13
N TYR A 4 -24.00 42.47 24.31
CA TYR A 4 -22.70 41.90 24.61
C TYR A 4 -22.74 40.38 24.59
N VAL A 5 -23.77 39.77 25.20
CA VAL A 5 -23.99 38.33 25.19
C VAL A 5 -24.17 37.80 23.76
N ALA A 6 -24.95 38.48 22.96
CA ALA A 6 -25.14 38.11 21.54
C ALA A 6 -23.84 38.16 20.75
N LEU A 7 -23.00 39.19 20.93
CA LEU A 7 -21.70 39.30 20.28
C LEU A 7 -20.75 38.18 20.67
N VAL A 8 -20.71 37.83 21.97
CA VAL A 8 -19.86 36.73 22.47
C VAL A 8 -20.32 35.39 21.87
N ILE A 9 -21.63 35.12 21.87
CA ILE A 9 -22.18 33.90 21.29
C ILE A 9 -21.84 33.79 19.80
N THR A 10 -22.01 34.87 19.03
CA THR A 10 -21.69 34.89 17.61
C THR A 10 -20.20 34.64 17.36
N ALA A 11 -19.33 35.26 18.14
CA ALA A 11 -17.88 35.03 18.06
C ALA A 11 -17.50 33.56 18.34
N VAL A 12 -18.09 32.98 19.39
CA VAL A 12 -17.84 31.56 19.73
C VAL A 12 -18.32 30.64 18.61
N ILE A 13 -19.52 30.83 18.10
CA ILE A 13 -20.07 30.01 17.02
C ILE A 13 -19.19 30.14 15.77
N SER A 14 -18.81 31.35 15.38
CA SER A 14 -17.95 31.60 14.22
C SER A 14 -16.58 30.89 14.37
N THR A 15 -16.00 30.96 15.56
CA THR A 15 -14.73 30.27 15.86
C THR A 15 -14.86 28.75 15.76
N VAL A 16 -15.91 28.17 16.31
CA VAL A 16 -16.15 26.71 16.25
C VAL A 16 -16.32 26.26 14.79
N ILE A 17 -17.12 27.00 14.00
CA ILE A 17 -17.33 26.68 12.59
C ILE A 17 -16.00 26.76 11.83
N SER A 18 -15.21 27.83 12.03
CA SER A 18 -13.92 28.00 11.35
C SER A 18 -12.93 26.88 11.70
N LEU A 19 -12.82 26.53 12.97
CA LEU A 19 -11.95 25.43 13.42
C LEU A 19 -12.40 24.09 12.84
N SER A 20 -13.70 23.85 12.77
CA SER A 20 -14.24 22.61 12.18
C SER A 20 -13.91 22.51 10.69
N ILE A 21 -14.03 23.58 9.93
CA ILE A 21 -13.67 23.63 8.52
C ILE A 21 -12.17 23.37 8.33
N ILE A 22 -11.32 24.04 9.11
CA ILE A 22 -9.87 23.86 9.06
C ILE A 22 -9.49 22.41 9.38
N HIS A 23 -10.09 21.82 10.40
CA HIS A 23 -9.83 20.43 10.76
C HIS A 23 -10.20 19.45 9.64
N ILE A 24 -11.37 19.63 9.02
CA ILE A 24 -11.81 18.78 7.90
C ILE A 24 -10.84 18.91 6.71
N GLN A 25 -10.45 20.14 6.37
CA GLN A 25 -9.53 20.38 5.27
C GLN A 25 -8.13 19.81 5.54
N ALA A 26 -7.61 20.01 6.75
CA ALA A 26 -6.31 19.46 7.15
C ALA A 26 -6.29 17.92 7.09
N LYS A 27 -7.36 17.28 7.58
CA LYS A 27 -7.50 15.82 7.49
C LYS A 27 -7.52 15.34 6.03
N LYS A 28 -8.28 16.03 5.17
CA LYS A 28 -8.35 15.70 3.74
C LYS A 28 -6.99 15.81 3.06
N LEU A 29 -6.27 16.92 3.27
CA LEU A 29 -4.93 17.12 2.71
C LEU A 29 -3.95 16.07 3.18
N LEU A 30 -3.96 15.72 4.47
CA LEU A 30 -3.12 14.65 5.00
C LEU A 30 -3.40 13.30 4.34
N LEU A 31 -4.67 12.95 4.16
CA LEU A 31 -5.05 11.71 3.47
C LEU A 31 -4.57 11.70 2.02
N GLU A 32 -4.76 12.79 1.28
CA GLU A 32 -4.30 12.94 -0.11
C GLU A 32 -2.76 12.81 -0.21
N GLU A 33 -2.03 13.36 0.75
CA GLU A 33 -0.57 13.23 0.83
C GLU A 33 -0.16 11.78 1.09
N LEU A 34 -0.79 11.10 2.04
CA LEU A 34 -0.53 9.69 2.33
C LEU A 34 -0.81 8.79 1.11
N HIS A 35 -1.95 8.99 0.44
CA HIS A 35 -2.26 8.27 -0.82
C HIS A 35 -1.19 8.48 -1.88
N THR A 36 -0.78 9.72 -2.09
CA THR A 36 0.26 10.04 -3.06
C THR A 36 1.59 9.38 -2.71
N ASN A 37 1.95 9.36 -1.43
CA ASN A 37 3.19 8.77 -0.95
C ASN A 37 3.20 7.25 -1.14
N VAL A 38 2.18 6.52 -0.69
CA VAL A 38 2.15 5.05 -0.83
C VAL A 38 2.10 4.61 -2.29
N VAL A 39 1.34 5.31 -3.13
CA VAL A 39 1.31 5.06 -4.58
C VAL A 39 2.67 5.33 -5.23
N SER A 40 3.34 6.43 -4.87
CA SER A 40 4.66 6.74 -5.41
C SER A 40 5.70 5.70 -5.05
N ILE A 41 5.65 5.19 -3.81
CA ILE A 41 6.55 4.11 -3.36
C ILE A 41 6.24 2.81 -4.11
N ALA A 42 4.96 2.46 -4.29
CA ALA A 42 4.56 1.27 -5.03
C ALA A 42 5.02 1.34 -6.50
N VAL A 43 4.86 2.49 -7.16
CA VAL A 43 5.34 2.72 -8.53
C VAL A 43 6.86 2.63 -8.61
N ASN A 44 7.57 3.24 -7.66
CA ASN A 44 9.03 3.12 -7.59
C ASN A 44 9.46 1.66 -7.43
N ALA A 45 8.85 0.92 -6.51
CA ALA A 45 9.14 -0.49 -6.30
C ALA A 45 8.83 -1.33 -7.56
N ALA A 46 7.70 -1.06 -8.23
CA ALA A 46 7.36 -1.75 -9.47
C ALA A 46 8.36 -1.46 -10.62
N SER A 47 8.96 -0.26 -10.65
CA SER A 47 9.94 0.13 -11.67
C SER A 47 11.35 -0.44 -11.44
N GLU A 48 11.72 -0.68 -10.18
CA GLU A 48 13.04 -1.21 -9.80
C GLU A 48 13.11 -2.75 -9.87
N VAL A 49 11.97 -3.43 -9.86
CA VAL A 49 11.90 -4.89 -9.94
C VAL A 49 12.04 -5.36 -11.39
N ASP A 50 12.99 -6.28 -11.66
CA ASP A 50 13.15 -6.89 -12.98
C ASP A 50 12.02 -7.89 -13.26
N PRO A 51 11.17 -7.65 -14.29
CA PRO A 51 10.10 -8.57 -14.64
C PRO A 51 10.56 -9.99 -14.99
N LYS A 52 11.77 -10.15 -15.49
CA LYS A 52 12.34 -11.47 -15.81
C LYS A 52 12.61 -12.27 -14.54
N MET A 53 13.11 -11.61 -13.48
CA MET A 53 13.29 -12.27 -12.20
C MET A 53 11.95 -12.71 -11.60
N ILE A 54 10.91 -11.88 -11.70
CA ILE A 54 9.56 -12.25 -11.28
C ILE A 54 9.05 -13.49 -12.01
N GLN A 55 9.23 -13.54 -13.33
CA GLN A 55 8.84 -14.73 -14.11
C GLN A 55 9.56 -16.00 -13.63
N GLN A 56 10.84 -15.91 -13.29
CA GLN A 56 11.58 -17.04 -12.75
C GLN A 56 11.08 -17.42 -11.35
N VAL A 57 10.76 -16.46 -10.48
CA VAL A 57 10.18 -16.73 -9.16
C VAL A 57 8.81 -17.43 -9.30
N GLN A 58 7.96 -17.00 -10.24
CA GLN A 58 6.67 -17.66 -10.52
C GLN A 58 6.85 -19.11 -10.98
N LEU A 59 7.88 -19.40 -11.77
CA LEU A 59 8.16 -20.75 -12.27
C LEU A 59 8.75 -21.67 -11.19
N ASN A 60 9.74 -21.17 -10.47
CA ASN A 60 10.54 -21.96 -9.53
C ASN A 60 9.85 -22.12 -8.16
N LYS A 61 9.09 -21.12 -7.75
CA LYS A 61 8.42 -21.02 -6.42
C LYS A 61 9.36 -21.35 -5.25
N ASN A 62 10.61 -20.92 -5.38
CA ASN A 62 11.67 -21.23 -4.42
C ASN A 62 12.16 -19.95 -3.73
N VAL A 63 11.83 -19.80 -2.44
CA VAL A 63 12.26 -18.66 -1.60
C VAL A 63 13.77 -18.54 -1.42
N ASN A 64 14.53 -19.60 -1.76
CA ASN A 64 15.99 -19.61 -1.68
C ASN A 64 16.66 -19.40 -3.05
N SER A 65 15.90 -19.16 -4.12
CA SER A 65 16.46 -18.87 -5.42
C SER A 65 17.17 -17.51 -5.43
N LEU A 66 18.09 -17.35 -6.37
CA LEU A 66 18.79 -16.08 -6.56
C LEU A 66 17.81 -14.95 -6.93
N GLU A 67 16.85 -15.26 -7.82
CA GLU A 67 15.85 -14.33 -8.32
C GLU A 67 14.93 -13.83 -7.20
N TYR A 68 14.47 -14.76 -6.32
CA TYR A 68 13.69 -14.37 -5.15
C TYR A 68 14.49 -13.45 -4.24
N THR A 69 15.72 -13.86 -3.89
CA THR A 69 16.57 -13.09 -2.97
C THR A 69 16.92 -11.71 -3.55
N ALA A 70 17.23 -11.63 -4.84
CA ALA A 70 17.50 -10.36 -5.50
C ALA A 70 16.28 -9.44 -5.47
N THR A 71 15.09 -9.95 -5.82
CA THR A 71 13.84 -9.18 -5.77
C THR A 71 13.51 -8.75 -4.34
N GLN A 72 13.60 -9.66 -3.37
CA GLN A 72 13.38 -9.36 -1.95
C GLN A 72 14.30 -8.22 -1.46
N ASN A 73 15.57 -8.23 -1.85
CA ASN A 73 16.52 -7.20 -1.45
C ASN A 73 16.17 -5.83 -2.03
N VAL A 74 15.66 -5.77 -3.27
CA VAL A 74 15.15 -4.53 -3.87
C VAL A 74 13.97 -4.00 -3.07
N LEU A 75 12.97 -4.84 -2.80
CA LEU A 75 11.78 -4.44 -2.02
C LEU A 75 12.17 -4.00 -0.61
N ARG A 76 13.05 -4.75 0.05
CA ARG A 76 13.54 -4.44 1.40
C ARG A 76 14.27 -3.10 1.44
N LYS A 77 15.15 -2.84 0.48
CA LYS A 77 15.82 -1.56 0.39
C LYS A 77 14.83 -0.40 0.28
N ILE A 78 13.84 -0.52 -0.61
CA ILE A 78 12.82 0.52 -0.80
C ILE A 78 11.98 0.70 0.48
N ARG A 79 11.58 -0.39 1.14
CA ARG A 79 10.88 -0.34 2.42
C ARG A 79 11.69 0.44 3.46
N ASP A 80 12.94 0.09 3.64
CA ASP A 80 13.78 0.63 4.70
C ASP A 80 14.17 2.10 4.42
N ASP A 81 14.39 2.47 3.16
CA ASP A 81 14.63 3.85 2.73
C ASP A 81 13.38 4.76 2.96
N ASN A 82 12.20 4.17 3.10
CA ASN A 82 10.92 4.87 3.35
C ASN A 82 10.39 4.70 4.78
N ARG A 83 11.23 4.27 5.71
CA ARG A 83 10.94 4.28 7.15
C ARG A 83 11.49 5.56 7.79
N ARG A 84 10.62 6.57 7.91
CA ARG A 84 10.94 7.90 8.43
C ARG A 84 9.93 8.29 9.51
N GLU A 85 10.22 9.34 10.25
CA GLU A 85 9.37 9.84 11.34
C GLU A 85 7.93 10.19 10.88
N ASN A 86 7.81 10.76 9.67
CA ASN A 86 6.53 11.20 9.09
C ASN A 86 5.89 10.23 8.10
N LEU A 87 6.60 9.15 7.74
CA LEU A 87 6.14 8.12 6.81
C LEU A 87 6.82 6.81 7.17
N PHE A 88 6.06 5.85 7.65
CA PHE A 88 6.59 4.55 8.03
C PHE A 88 6.00 3.45 7.15
N VAL A 89 6.78 3.04 6.15
CA VAL A 89 6.44 1.85 5.34
C VAL A 89 6.72 0.61 6.16
N LYS A 90 5.68 -0.12 6.52
CA LYS A 90 5.83 -1.35 7.30
C LYS A 90 6.07 -2.54 6.39
N TYR A 91 5.27 -2.71 5.35
CA TYR A 91 5.32 -3.86 4.45
C TYR A 91 5.52 -3.41 3.00
N ILE A 92 6.27 -4.18 2.25
CA ILE A 92 6.28 -4.18 0.77
C ILE A 92 6.28 -5.63 0.31
N TYR A 93 5.40 -5.94 -0.60
CA TYR A 93 5.25 -7.29 -1.12
C TYR A 93 4.84 -7.29 -2.59
N ILE A 94 5.00 -8.45 -3.24
CA ILE A 94 4.49 -8.71 -4.59
C ILE A 94 3.46 -9.81 -4.48
N ILE A 95 2.31 -9.61 -5.11
CA ILE A 95 1.21 -10.55 -5.20
C ILE A 95 0.92 -10.95 -6.64
N ASP A 96 0.52 -12.20 -6.78
CA ASP A 96 0.19 -12.86 -8.04
C ASP A 96 -1.27 -13.31 -8.03
N PRO A 97 -2.05 -13.09 -9.11
CA PRO A 97 -3.40 -13.64 -9.20
C PRO A 97 -3.41 -15.16 -9.04
N ALA A 98 -4.29 -15.67 -8.20
CA ALA A 98 -4.46 -17.11 -8.05
C ALA A 98 -5.07 -17.72 -9.31
N HIS A 99 -4.38 -18.65 -9.99
CA HIS A 99 -4.79 -19.20 -11.26
C HIS A 99 -6.16 -19.88 -11.26
N ASN A 100 -6.63 -20.37 -10.10
CA ASN A 100 -7.84 -21.18 -10.00
C ASN A 100 -9.01 -20.51 -9.28
N LYS A 101 -8.86 -19.26 -8.84
CA LYS A 101 -9.88 -18.54 -8.08
C LYS A 101 -9.92 -17.07 -8.49
N PRO A 102 -10.99 -16.62 -9.14
CA PRO A 102 -11.14 -15.21 -9.51
C PRO A 102 -11.11 -14.33 -8.24
N ASN A 103 -10.48 -13.18 -8.36
CA ASN A 103 -10.33 -12.18 -7.28
C ASN A 103 -9.60 -12.69 -6.01
N GLN A 104 -8.82 -13.75 -6.12
CA GLN A 104 -7.92 -14.19 -5.05
C GLN A 104 -6.48 -14.00 -5.50
N PHE A 105 -5.63 -13.60 -4.56
CA PHE A 105 -4.22 -13.33 -4.78
C PHE A 105 -3.37 -14.14 -3.82
N ASN A 106 -2.14 -14.43 -4.22
CA ASN A 106 -1.17 -15.11 -3.37
C ASN A 106 0.08 -14.24 -3.27
N TYR A 107 0.73 -14.27 -2.13
CA TYR A 107 2.04 -13.67 -1.99
C TYR A 107 3.05 -14.39 -2.88
N LEU A 108 3.86 -13.61 -3.60
CA LEU A 108 4.94 -14.11 -4.46
C LEU A 108 6.31 -13.77 -3.88
N VAL A 109 6.52 -12.53 -3.49
CA VAL A 109 7.74 -12.07 -2.80
C VAL A 109 7.33 -11.12 -1.68
N ASP A 110 7.90 -11.35 -0.50
CA ASP A 110 7.72 -10.49 0.66
C ASP A 110 9.07 -9.89 1.09
N ALA A 111 9.09 -8.60 1.40
CA ALA A 111 10.29 -7.91 1.88
C ALA A 111 10.68 -8.31 3.31
N GLU A 112 9.80 -8.97 4.07
CA GLU A 112 10.10 -9.40 5.43
C GLU A 112 11.18 -10.50 5.47
N GLU A 113 11.85 -10.60 6.63
CA GLU A 113 12.79 -11.68 6.89
C GLU A 113 12.02 -13.01 7.00
N LYS A 114 12.56 -14.08 6.42
CA LYS A 114 11.95 -15.41 6.44
C LYS A 114 11.72 -15.96 7.85
N THR A 115 12.42 -15.42 8.83
CA THR A 115 12.29 -15.78 10.27
C THR A 115 11.31 -14.88 11.01
N SER A 116 10.81 -13.83 10.37
CA SER A 116 9.80 -12.93 10.94
C SER A 116 8.45 -13.63 11.06
N ALA A 117 7.72 -13.33 12.13
CA ALA A 117 6.32 -13.77 12.28
C ALA A 117 5.39 -13.11 11.25
N ASP A 118 5.82 -11.98 10.70
CA ASP A 118 5.06 -11.21 9.69
C ASP A 118 5.39 -11.65 8.25
N PHE A 119 6.26 -12.66 8.06
CA PHE A 119 6.67 -13.13 6.73
C PHE A 119 5.57 -13.94 6.06
N SER A 120 5.21 -13.54 4.84
CA SER A 120 4.25 -14.27 4.00
C SER A 120 4.97 -15.12 2.95
N PRO A 121 4.94 -16.47 3.06
CA PRO A 121 5.63 -17.36 2.13
C PRO A 121 4.96 -17.38 0.74
N ILE A 122 5.73 -17.79 -0.28
CA ILE A 122 5.22 -17.95 -1.65
C ILE A 122 4.00 -18.87 -1.67
N GLY A 123 2.92 -18.38 -2.28
CA GLY A 123 1.70 -19.15 -2.47
C GLY A 123 0.72 -19.04 -1.31
N GLU A 124 1.09 -18.39 -0.21
CA GLU A 124 0.14 -18.02 0.84
C GLU A 124 -0.92 -17.08 0.27
N SER A 125 -2.17 -17.32 0.64
CA SER A 125 -3.28 -16.44 0.20
C SER A 125 -3.13 -15.06 0.81
N ALA A 126 -3.22 -14.04 -0.03
CA ALA A 126 -3.32 -12.67 0.44
C ALA A 126 -4.61 -12.45 1.22
N ASP A 127 -4.58 -11.54 2.16
CA ASP A 127 -5.71 -11.18 3.00
C ASP A 127 -6.95 -10.78 2.19
N GLU A 128 -8.11 -10.99 2.78
CA GLU A 128 -9.39 -10.64 2.15
C GLU A 128 -9.47 -9.13 1.81
N ALA A 129 -8.91 -8.27 2.66
CA ALA A 129 -8.83 -6.83 2.43
C ALA A 129 -8.04 -6.50 1.17
N ILE A 130 -6.85 -7.08 0.98
CA ILE A 130 -6.03 -6.93 -0.23
C ILE A 130 -6.80 -7.41 -1.47
N SER A 131 -7.46 -8.54 -1.35
CA SER A 131 -8.24 -9.13 -2.44
C SER A 131 -9.44 -8.25 -2.84
N ALA A 132 -10.10 -7.63 -1.87
CA ALA A 132 -11.19 -6.69 -2.08
C ALA A 132 -10.69 -5.39 -2.74
N ASP A 133 -9.58 -4.83 -2.26
CA ASP A 133 -8.98 -3.61 -2.82
C ASP A 133 -8.61 -3.76 -4.29
N LEU A 134 -8.01 -4.91 -4.65
CA LEU A 134 -7.56 -5.17 -6.01
C LEU A 134 -8.66 -5.66 -6.95
N SER A 135 -9.82 -6.00 -6.44
CA SER A 135 -10.96 -6.38 -7.27
C SER A 135 -11.35 -5.22 -8.20
N GLY A 136 -11.13 -5.40 -9.50
CA GLY A 136 -11.35 -4.37 -10.52
C GLY A 136 -10.20 -3.36 -10.73
N HIS A 137 -9.15 -3.37 -9.90
CA HIS A 137 -8.03 -2.42 -9.98
C HIS A 137 -6.67 -3.06 -10.29
N LEU A 138 -6.62 -4.37 -10.53
CA LEU A 138 -5.42 -5.18 -10.64
C LEU A 138 -4.36 -4.64 -11.62
N LYS A 139 -4.77 -3.98 -12.70
CA LYS A 139 -3.89 -3.43 -13.73
C LYS A 139 -3.72 -1.91 -13.63
N GLN A 140 -4.07 -1.33 -12.51
CA GLN A 140 -4.05 0.11 -12.30
C GLN A 140 -3.11 0.45 -11.15
N ILE A 141 -2.50 1.62 -11.24
CA ILE A 141 -1.91 2.27 -10.08
C ILE A 141 -3.09 2.72 -9.21
N TYR A 142 -3.15 2.23 -7.98
CA TYR A 142 -4.34 2.37 -7.15
C TYR A 142 -3.98 2.47 -5.67
N SER A 143 -4.78 3.20 -4.92
CA SER A 143 -4.81 3.19 -3.46
C SER A 143 -6.26 3.35 -3.02
N PRO A 144 -6.76 2.52 -2.09
CA PRO A 144 -8.11 2.64 -1.54
C PRO A 144 -8.34 4.00 -0.88
N ALA A 145 -9.57 4.52 -0.97
CA ALA A 145 -9.89 5.82 -0.40
C ALA A 145 -9.87 5.86 1.14
N ASN A 146 -10.02 4.71 1.78
CA ASN A 146 -10.08 4.57 3.23
C ASN A 146 -8.95 3.67 3.74
N PHE A 147 -8.61 3.84 5.01
CA PHE A 147 -7.75 2.88 5.69
C PHE A 147 -8.42 1.51 5.75
N ALA A 148 -7.64 0.47 5.51
CA ALA A 148 -8.00 -0.88 5.90
C ALA A 148 -7.68 -1.08 7.39
N THR A 149 -8.55 -1.80 8.10
CA THR A 149 -8.34 -2.14 9.52
C THR A 149 -8.29 -3.64 9.63
N ASP A 150 -7.22 -4.15 10.22
CA ASP A 150 -7.01 -5.56 10.50
C ASP A 150 -6.51 -5.81 11.93
N ALA A 151 -6.07 -7.02 12.22
CA ALA A 151 -5.51 -7.39 13.53
C ALA A 151 -4.20 -6.64 13.87
N TRP A 152 -3.56 -6.03 12.88
CA TRP A 152 -2.26 -5.37 12.97
C TRP A 152 -2.37 -3.84 13.06
N GLY A 153 -3.55 -3.27 12.80
CA GLY A 153 -3.78 -1.83 12.88
C GLY A 153 -4.61 -1.24 11.74
N GLU A 154 -4.41 0.04 11.51
CA GLU A 154 -5.00 0.78 10.38
C GLU A 154 -3.91 1.06 9.35
N TRP A 155 -4.17 0.67 8.10
CA TRP A 155 -3.21 0.72 7.00
C TRP A 155 -3.75 1.52 5.83
N MET A 156 -2.86 2.25 5.17
CA MET A 156 -3.09 2.78 3.85
C MET A 156 -2.17 2.03 2.89
N THR A 157 -2.74 1.46 1.84
CA THR A 157 -2.01 0.64 0.89
C THR A 157 -1.97 1.31 -0.48
N GLY A 158 -0.81 1.29 -1.12
CA GLY A 158 -0.63 1.67 -2.52
C GLY A 158 -0.28 0.46 -3.36
N TYR A 159 -0.86 0.36 -4.55
CA TYR A 159 -0.64 -0.73 -5.49
C TYR A 159 -0.11 -0.23 -6.82
N ALA A 160 0.84 -0.95 -7.40
CA ALA A 160 1.35 -0.69 -8.73
C ALA A 160 1.58 -1.98 -9.52
N PRO A 161 1.07 -2.10 -10.75
CA PRO A 161 1.27 -3.27 -11.58
C PRO A 161 2.67 -3.32 -12.18
N ILE A 162 3.22 -4.53 -12.30
CA ILE A 162 4.42 -4.83 -13.07
C ILE A 162 3.99 -5.48 -14.38
N TYR A 163 4.60 -5.04 -15.47
CA TYR A 163 4.35 -5.57 -16.80
C TYR A 163 5.63 -6.20 -17.38
N THR A 164 5.44 -7.19 -18.25
CA THR A 164 6.51 -7.75 -19.06
C THR A 164 6.96 -6.74 -20.11
N SER A 165 8.10 -6.97 -20.75
CA SER A 165 8.63 -6.11 -21.82
C SER A 165 7.71 -6.01 -23.05
N ASP A 166 6.82 -6.99 -23.27
CA ASP A 166 5.80 -6.99 -24.32
C ASP A 166 4.44 -6.40 -23.84
N GLY A 167 4.44 -5.75 -22.66
CA GLY A 167 3.30 -5.00 -22.15
C GLY A 167 2.19 -5.86 -21.51
N LYS A 168 2.43 -7.15 -21.25
CA LYS A 168 1.48 -7.99 -20.53
C LYS A 168 1.60 -7.79 -19.03
N TYR A 169 0.47 -7.70 -18.37
CA TYR A 169 0.41 -7.69 -16.91
C TYR A 169 1.04 -8.96 -16.34
N LEU A 170 1.87 -8.80 -15.34
CA LEU A 170 2.58 -9.89 -14.69
C LEU A 170 2.10 -10.08 -13.24
N VAL A 171 2.34 -9.11 -12.39
CA VAL A 171 2.04 -9.12 -10.94
C VAL A 171 1.76 -7.71 -10.44
N THR A 172 1.41 -7.57 -9.16
CA THR A 172 1.20 -6.27 -8.51
C THR A 172 2.09 -6.14 -7.27
N VAL A 173 2.74 -4.99 -7.13
CA VAL A 173 3.40 -4.56 -5.88
C VAL A 173 2.35 -3.94 -4.97
N GLY A 174 2.39 -4.29 -3.68
CA GLY A 174 1.66 -3.62 -2.60
C GLY A 174 2.64 -3.02 -1.58
N VAL A 175 2.29 -1.85 -1.08
CA VAL A 175 3.07 -1.09 -0.10
C VAL A 175 2.18 -0.65 1.05
#